data_4770e3e4c355328dd067e731ada1ef7a
#
_entry.id   4770e3e4c355328dd067e731ada1ef7a
#
_cell.length_a   1.000
_cell.length_b   1.000
_cell.length_c   1.000
_cell.angle_alpha   90.00
_cell.angle_beta   90.00
_cell.angle_gamma   90.00
#
_symmetry.space_group_name_H-M   'P 1'
#
loop_
_entity.id
_entity.type
_entity.pdbx_description
1 polymer ?
#
loop_
_entity_poly.entity_id
_entity_poly.type
_entity_poly.pdbx_seq_one_letter_code
_entity_poly.pdbx_strand_id
1 'polypeptide(L)'
;MVSQSQTVDHTYLVIERGRNSLETMADGEDTLFSKIIRKEIPAKIFYEDEQCIAFHDIAPQAPTHFLVVPRKAIAQLSKAEEADAALLGHLMIVAKKCAEEMGLSKGYRLVLNDGPHGGQEVYHIHIHVLGGRQMGWPPG
;
A
#
# COMPACT_ATOMS: atom_id res chain seq x y z
N MET A 1 -3.20 4.21 -23.57
CA MET A 1 -2.65 4.44 -22.23
C MET A 1 -3.58 3.94 -21.14
N VAL A 2 -4.77 4.51 -21.05
CA VAL A 2 -5.72 4.11 -20.01
C VAL A 2 -6.09 2.65 -20.14
N SER A 3 -6.39 2.20 -21.35
CA SER A 3 -6.79 0.81 -21.56
C SER A 3 -5.66 -0.16 -21.22
N GLN A 4 -4.43 0.20 -21.59
CA GLN A 4 -3.30 -0.62 -21.27
C GLN A 4 -3.08 -0.69 -19.77
N SER A 5 -3.19 0.46 -19.11
CA SER A 5 -3.05 0.53 -17.67
C SER A 5 -4.10 -0.32 -16.97
N GLN A 6 -5.34 -0.25 -17.47
CA GLN A 6 -6.43 -1.04 -16.89
C GLN A 6 -6.20 -2.52 -17.09
N THR A 7 -5.67 -2.92 -18.25
CA THR A 7 -5.38 -4.32 -18.50
C THR A 7 -4.34 -4.83 -17.53
N VAL A 8 -3.31 -4.03 -17.30
CA VAL A 8 -2.25 -4.39 -16.39
C VAL A 8 -2.78 -4.48 -14.97
N ASP A 9 -3.57 -3.49 -14.57
CA ASP A 9 -4.18 -3.48 -13.24
C ASP A 9 -5.06 -4.70 -13.04
N HIS A 10 -5.78 -5.09 -14.09
CA HIS A 10 -6.64 -6.26 -14.03
C HIS A 10 -5.83 -7.53 -13.84
N THR A 11 -4.71 -7.65 -14.53
CA THR A 11 -3.81 -8.78 -14.36
C THR A 11 -3.30 -8.89 -12.94
N TYR A 12 -2.92 -7.77 -12.39
CA TYR A 12 -2.50 -7.66 -11.03
C TYR A 12 -3.55 -8.18 -10.08
N LEU A 13 -4.77 -7.65 -10.24
CA LEU A 13 -5.89 -8.04 -9.40
C LEU A 13 -6.14 -9.54 -9.47
N VAL A 14 -6.09 -10.10 -10.67
CA VAL A 14 -6.29 -11.53 -10.86
C VAL A 14 -5.18 -12.31 -10.16
N ILE A 15 -3.94 -11.87 -10.34
CA ILE A 15 -2.81 -12.52 -9.70
C ILE A 15 -2.98 -12.47 -8.18
N GLU A 16 -3.32 -11.31 -7.66
CA GLU A 16 -3.47 -11.15 -6.23
C GLU A 16 -4.54 -12.06 -5.69
N ARG A 17 -5.71 -12.06 -6.33
CA ARG A 17 -6.83 -12.89 -5.88
C ARG A 17 -6.55 -14.36 -6.03
N GLY A 18 -5.93 -14.75 -7.13
CA GLY A 18 -5.67 -16.14 -7.40
C GLY A 18 -4.52 -16.72 -6.62
N ARG A 19 -3.65 -15.87 -6.14
CA ARG A 19 -2.41 -16.31 -5.51
C ARG A 19 -2.26 -15.74 -4.11
N ASN A 20 -3.34 -15.31 -3.55
CA ASN A 20 -3.33 -14.63 -2.27
C ASN A 20 -2.51 -15.35 -1.22
N SER A 21 -2.77 -16.63 -1.03
CA SER A 21 -2.08 -17.37 0.02
C SER A 21 -0.58 -17.44 -0.25
N LEU A 22 -0.19 -17.60 -1.52
CA LEU A 22 1.22 -17.67 -1.87
C LEU A 22 1.90 -16.33 -1.68
N GLU A 23 1.26 -15.26 -2.17
CA GLU A 23 1.85 -13.93 -2.07
C GLU A 23 1.92 -13.46 -0.63
N THR A 24 0.87 -13.72 0.15
CA THR A 24 0.85 -13.29 1.54
C THR A 24 1.80 -14.07 2.42
N MET A 25 2.17 -15.28 2.02
CA MET A 25 3.11 -16.08 2.78
C MET A 25 4.55 -15.85 2.37
N ALA A 26 4.79 -15.14 1.27
CA ALA A 26 6.14 -14.83 0.85
C ALA A 26 6.75 -13.82 1.81
N ASP A 27 8.04 -13.98 2.08
CA ASP A 27 8.77 -12.95 2.80
C ASP A 27 8.95 -11.74 1.93
N GLY A 28 9.19 -10.59 2.56
CA GLY A 28 9.17 -9.30 1.91
C GLY A 28 9.84 -9.20 0.56
N GLU A 29 10.81 -10.06 0.27
CA GLU A 29 11.59 -9.89 -0.95
C GLU A 29 10.84 -10.24 -2.23
N ASP A 30 9.86 -11.12 -2.14
CA ASP A 30 9.22 -11.63 -3.35
C ASP A 30 7.73 -11.39 -3.38
N THR A 31 7.27 -10.44 -2.63
CA THR A 31 5.86 -10.07 -2.63
C THR A 31 5.53 -9.26 -3.87
N LEU A 32 4.24 -9.10 -4.09
CA LEU A 32 3.72 -8.23 -5.13
C LEU A 32 4.32 -6.83 -5.02
N PHE A 33 4.41 -6.29 -3.81
CA PHE A 33 4.90 -4.94 -3.61
C PHE A 33 6.40 -4.83 -3.88
N SER A 34 7.17 -5.85 -3.57
CA SER A 34 8.58 -5.88 -3.96
C SER A 34 8.74 -5.76 -5.46
N LYS A 35 7.89 -6.47 -6.18
CA LYS A 35 7.94 -6.44 -7.65
C LYS A 35 7.55 -5.08 -8.20
N ILE A 36 6.60 -4.40 -7.56
CA ILE A 36 6.25 -3.04 -7.96
C ILE A 36 7.43 -2.10 -7.72
N ILE A 37 8.07 -2.24 -6.57
CA ILE A 37 9.22 -1.41 -6.22
C ILE A 37 10.33 -1.57 -7.23
N ARG A 38 10.57 -2.80 -7.68
CA ARG A 38 11.58 -3.08 -8.69
C ARG A 38 11.11 -2.78 -10.11
N LYS A 39 9.87 -2.31 -10.24
CA LYS A 39 9.27 -1.97 -11.54
C LYS A 39 9.15 -3.16 -12.47
N GLU A 40 9.06 -4.34 -11.89
CA GLU A 40 8.82 -5.58 -12.64
C GLU A 40 7.35 -5.76 -12.97
N ILE A 41 6.48 -5.18 -12.14
CA ILE A 41 5.05 -5.17 -12.35
C ILE A 41 4.60 -3.73 -12.33
N PRO A 42 3.81 -3.28 -13.30
CA PRO A 42 3.38 -1.89 -13.35
C PRO A 42 2.35 -1.56 -12.27
N ALA A 43 2.38 -0.30 -11.84
CA ALA A 43 1.42 0.26 -10.91
C ALA A 43 1.36 1.76 -11.18
N LYS A 44 0.31 2.39 -10.68
CA LYS A 44 0.15 3.84 -10.85
C LYS A 44 0.87 4.56 -9.75
N ILE A 45 2.20 4.58 -9.85
CA ILE A 45 3.07 5.22 -8.87
C ILE A 45 3.01 6.73 -9.09
N PHE A 46 2.75 7.48 -8.01
CA PHE A 46 2.69 8.94 -8.12
C PHE A 46 3.65 9.63 -7.15
N TYR A 47 4.37 8.88 -6.32
CA TYR A 47 5.35 9.44 -5.41
C TYR A 47 6.48 8.43 -5.22
N GLU A 48 7.71 8.90 -5.21
CA GLU A 48 8.88 8.07 -4.92
C GLU A 48 9.92 8.90 -4.21
N ASP A 49 10.58 8.29 -3.25
CA ASP A 49 11.81 8.85 -2.69
C ASP A 49 12.76 7.70 -2.38
N GLU A 50 13.85 7.99 -1.68
CA GLU A 50 14.87 6.97 -1.42
C GLU A 50 14.38 5.88 -0.48
N GLN A 51 13.32 6.13 0.28
CA GLN A 51 12.86 5.22 1.31
C GLN A 51 11.55 4.54 0.99
N CYS A 52 10.72 5.13 0.14
CA CYS A 52 9.39 4.59 -0.10
C CYS A 52 8.82 5.01 -1.44
N ILE A 53 7.71 4.37 -1.79
CA ILE A 53 6.91 4.74 -2.96
C ILE A 53 5.46 4.83 -2.53
N ALA A 54 4.66 5.52 -3.34
CA ALA A 54 3.21 5.54 -3.15
C ALA A 54 2.53 5.30 -4.49
N PHE A 55 1.50 4.47 -4.48
CA PHE A 55 0.75 4.16 -5.70
C PHE A 55 -0.71 3.89 -5.38
N HIS A 56 -1.55 4.06 -6.39
CA HIS A 56 -2.99 3.88 -6.23
C HIS A 56 -3.33 2.40 -6.05
N ASP A 57 -4.26 2.12 -5.15
CA ASP A 57 -4.76 0.77 -4.95
C ASP A 57 -5.62 0.39 -6.16
N ILE A 58 -5.40 -0.80 -6.72
CA ILE A 58 -6.15 -1.24 -7.91
C ILE A 58 -7.55 -1.70 -7.57
N ALA A 59 -7.85 -1.88 -6.29
CA ALA A 59 -9.19 -2.24 -5.84
C ALA A 59 -9.63 -1.22 -4.79
N PRO A 60 -9.82 0.05 -5.19
CA PRO A 60 -10.05 1.12 -4.23
C PRO A 60 -11.34 0.93 -3.45
N GLN A 61 -11.27 1.21 -2.17
CA GLN A 61 -12.40 1.11 -1.24
C GLN A 61 -12.94 2.49 -0.88
N ALA A 62 -12.43 3.53 -1.52
CA ALA A 62 -12.87 4.91 -1.33
C ALA A 62 -12.53 5.67 -2.61
N PRO A 63 -13.11 6.86 -2.82
CA PRO A 63 -12.79 7.66 -4.03
C PRO A 63 -11.29 7.93 -4.17
N THR A 64 -10.59 8.09 -3.04
CA THR A 64 -9.14 8.12 -3.02
C THR A 64 -8.67 6.99 -2.14
N HIS A 65 -7.84 6.11 -2.70
CA HIS A 65 -7.27 5.00 -1.95
C HIS A 65 -5.90 4.69 -2.52
N PHE A 66 -4.86 5.00 -1.75
CA PHE A 66 -3.50 4.72 -2.19
C PHE A 66 -2.71 4.08 -1.06
N LEU A 67 -1.55 3.55 -1.42
CA LEU A 67 -0.68 2.83 -0.50
C LEU A 67 0.66 3.54 -0.42
N VAL A 68 1.23 3.58 0.78
CA VAL A 68 2.60 4.07 0.99
C VAL A 68 3.41 2.87 1.45
N VAL A 69 4.45 2.54 0.69
CA VAL A 69 5.17 1.28 0.83
C VAL A 69 6.66 1.56 0.95
N PRO A 70 7.34 1.07 2.00
CA PRO A 70 8.78 1.28 2.11
C PRO A 70 9.52 0.38 1.13
N ARG A 71 10.68 0.85 0.67
CA ARG A 71 11.53 0.01 -0.16
C ARG A 71 12.13 -1.14 0.64
N LYS A 72 12.37 -0.92 1.92
CA LYS A 72 12.88 -1.96 2.79
C LYS A 72 11.81 -3.03 2.98
N ALA A 73 12.20 -4.29 2.83
CA ALA A 73 11.27 -5.41 2.91
C ALA A 73 11.03 -5.80 4.37
N ILE A 74 10.04 -5.17 4.99
CA ILE A 74 9.57 -5.53 6.33
C ILE A 74 8.23 -6.20 6.13
N ALA A 75 8.11 -7.45 6.59
CA ALA A 75 6.90 -8.23 6.29
C ALA A 75 5.69 -7.71 7.05
N GLN A 76 5.84 -7.36 8.33
CA GLN A 76 4.75 -6.99 9.21
C GLN A 76 5.22 -5.94 10.20
N LEU A 77 4.29 -5.12 10.66
CA LEU A 77 4.62 -4.14 11.69
C LEU A 77 5.18 -4.83 12.93
N SER A 78 4.59 -5.96 13.32
CA SER A 78 5.03 -6.69 14.51
C SER A 78 6.44 -7.24 14.38
N LYS A 79 6.99 -7.29 13.16
CA LYS A 79 8.37 -7.74 12.92
C LYS A 79 9.33 -6.58 12.68
N ALA A 80 8.84 -5.35 12.72
CA ALA A 80 9.71 -4.20 12.60
C ALA A 80 10.55 -4.07 13.87
N GLU A 81 11.72 -3.48 13.73
CA GLU A 81 12.65 -3.29 14.83
C GLU A 81 12.68 -1.83 15.23
N GLU A 82 13.26 -1.55 16.39
CA GLU A 82 13.33 -0.17 16.86
C GLU A 82 14.12 0.72 15.89
N ALA A 83 15.10 0.12 15.20
CA ALA A 83 15.86 0.85 14.21
C ALA A 83 15.00 1.29 13.01
N ASP A 84 13.80 0.71 12.85
CA ASP A 84 12.89 1.09 11.77
C ASP A 84 11.98 2.26 12.14
N ALA A 85 12.11 2.80 13.35
CA ALA A 85 11.20 3.85 13.82
C ALA A 85 11.21 5.07 12.91
N ALA A 86 12.39 5.51 12.46
CA ALA A 86 12.48 6.67 11.58
C ALA A 86 11.82 6.40 10.24
N LEU A 87 12.01 5.20 9.70
CA LEU A 87 11.38 4.80 8.44
C LEU A 87 9.87 4.81 8.57
N LEU A 88 9.35 4.22 9.64
CA LEU A 88 7.90 4.16 9.84
C LEU A 88 7.31 5.56 10.02
N GLY A 89 8.00 6.43 10.73
CA GLY A 89 7.59 7.82 10.84
C GLY A 89 7.60 8.52 9.49
N HIS A 90 8.60 8.23 8.67
CA HIS A 90 8.69 8.79 7.32
C HIS A 90 7.48 8.38 6.48
N LEU A 91 7.05 7.11 6.57
CA LEU A 91 5.88 6.65 5.84
C LEU A 91 4.64 7.44 6.24
N MET A 92 4.47 7.72 7.52
CA MET A 92 3.35 8.51 8.00
C MET A 92 3.36 9.93 7.43
N ILE A 93 4.54 10.54 7.41
CA ILE A 93 4.67 11.91 6.87
C ILE A 93 4.40 11.92 5.37
N VAL A 94 4.90 10.91 4.65
CA VAL A 94 4.63 10.81 3.21
C VAL A 94 3.14 10.62 2.96
N ALA A 95 2.49 9.78 3.77
CA ALA A 95 1.05 9.58 3.65
C ALA A 95 0.30 10.90 3.80
N LYS A 96 0.67 11.69 4.80
CA LYS A 96 0.08 13.01 5.02
C LYS A 96 0.30 13.93 3.82
N LYS A 97 1.54 14.00 3.32
CA LYS A 97 1.86 14.87 2.19
C LYS A 97 1.07 14.49 0.95
N CYS A 98 1.00 13.20 0.66
CA CYS A 98 0.26 12.72 -0.50
C CYS A 98 -1.23 12.98 -0.36
N ALA A 99 -1.76 12.83 0.86
CA ALA A 99 -3.16 13.13 1.10
C ALA A 99 -3.47 14.59 0.84
N GLU A 100 -2.58 15.48 1.23
CA GLU A 100 -2.74 16.90 0.97
C GLU A 100 -2.74 17.18 -0.53
N GLU A 101 -1.84 16.54 -1.28
CA GLU A 101 -1.78 16.72 -2.72
C GLU A 101 -3.01 16.16 -3.42
N MET A 102 -3.61 15.14 -2.86
CA MET A 102 -4.86 14.56 -3.39
C MET A 102 -6.08 15.39 -3.01
N GLY A 103 -5.90 16.44 -2.23
CA GLY A 103 -7.01 17.32 -1.88
C GLY A 103 -7.91 16.80 -0.77
N LEU A 104 -7.40 15.93 0.10
CA LEU A 104 -8.21 15.32 1.15
C LEU A 104 -8.32 16.26 2.36
N SER A 105 -8.77 17.50 2.13
CA SER A 105 -8.79 18.54 3.15
C SER A 105 -9.83 18.30 4.26
N LYS A 106 -10.81 17.43 3.98
CA LYS A 106 -11.85 17.12 4.97
C LYS A 106 -11.48 15.95 5.86
N GLY A 107 -10.32 15.34 5.62
CA GLY A 107 -9.85 14.24 6.43
C GLY A 107 -9.69 12.97 5.65
N TYR A 108 -9.02 12.03 6.27
CA TYR A 108 -8.75 10.73 5.64
C TYR A 108 -8.42 9.73 6.73
N ARG A 109 -8.38 8.48 6.37
CA ARG A 109 -8.06 7.40 7.31
C ARG A 109 -6.81 6.69 6.87
N LEU A 110 -5.91 6.42 7.82
CA LEU A 110 -4.75 5.56 7.58
C LEU A 110 -5.04 4.20 8.20
N VAL A 111 -4.65 3.15 7.48
CA VAL A 111 -4.81 1.78 7.95
C VAL A 111 -3.52 1.03 7.69
N LEU A 112 -3.00 0.38 8.72
CA LEU A 112 -1.86 -0.51 8.61
C LEU A 112 -2.28 -1.83 9.23
N ASN A 113 -2.46 -2.84 8.40
CA ASN A 113 -2.90 -4.16 8.84
C ASN A 113 -1.70 -5.02 9.21
N ASP A 114 -1.82 -5.78 10.28
CA ASP A 114 -0.77 -6.71 10.71
C ASP A 114 -1.35 -8.08 10.93
N GLY A 115 -0.90 -9.03 10.14
CA GLY A 115 -1.24 -10.44 10.30
C GLY A 115 -2.64 -10.81 9.83
N PRO A 116 -3.00 -12.09 9.98
CA PRO A 116 -4.27 -12.59 9.44
C PRO A 116 -5.50 -11.94 10.07
N HIS A 117 -5.51 -11.79 11.38
CA HIS A 117 -6.67 -11.17 12.05
C HIS A 117 -6.74 -9.67 11.79
N GLY A 118 -5.62 -9.05 11.42
CA GLY A 118 -5.61 -7.65 11.00
C GLY A 118 -6.04 -7.45 9.56
N GLY A 119 -6.20 -8.54 8.81
CA GLY A 119 -6.58 -8.45 7.42
C GLY A 119 -5.44 -8.17 6.46
N GLN A 120 -4.21 -8.45 6.88
CA GLN A 120 -3.07 -8.23 6.01
C GLN A 120 -3.05 -9.26 4.90
N GLU A 121 -2.98 -8.80 3.66
CA GLU A 121 -2.96 -9.69 2.50
C GLU A 121 -1.58 -9.78 1.86
N VAL A 122 -0.86 -8.68 1.76
CA VAL A 122 0.50 -8.69 1.21
C VAL A 122 1.48 -8.50 2.35
N TYR A 123 2.43 -9.42 2.47
CA TYR A 123 3.38 -9.41 3.59
C TYR A 123 4.63 -8.60 3.25
N HIS A 124 4.39 -7.35 2.96
CA HIS A 124 5.34 -6.26 2.84
C HIS A 124 4.60 -5.06 3.40
N ILE A 125 5.09 -4.52 4.49
CA ILE A 125 4.37 -3.51 5.25
C ILE A 125 3.93 -2.35 4.36
N HIS A 126 2.73 -1.83 4.60
CA HIS A 126 2.20 -0.74 3.81
C HIS A 126 1.10 -0.01 4.58
N ILE A 127 0.95 1.26 4.29
CA ILE A 127 -0.10 2.08 4.89
C ILE A 127 -1.12 2.39 3.81
N HIS A 128 -2.39 2.03 4.07
CA HIS A 128 -3.50 2.46 3.24
C HIS A 128 -3.88 3.88 3.63
N VAL A 129 -4.16 4.71 2.63
CA VAL A 129 -4.73 6.03 2.85
C VAL A 129 -6.05 6.07 2.09
N LEU A 130 -7.14 6.30 2.81
CA LEU A 130 -8.48 6.30 2.23
C LEU A 130 -9.16 7.63 2.53
N GLY A 131 -9.77 8.21 1.52
CA GLY A 131 -10.43 9.50 1.69
C GLY A 131 -11.39 9.78 0.55
N GLY A 132 -11.94 10.99 0.59
CA GLY A 132 -12.90 11.40 -0.43
C GLY A 132 -14.34 11.08 -0.08
N ARG A 133 -14.58 10.50 1.10
CA ARG A 133 -15.92 10.25 1.61
C ARG A 133 -15.86 10.17 3.13
N GLN A 134 -17.03 10.18 3.76
CA GLN A 134 -17.12 9.97 5.20
C GLN A 134 -16.78 8.52 5.52
N MET A 135 -15.87 8.32 6.46
CA MET A 135 -15.53 6.99 6.96
C MET A 135 -16.48 6.61 8.09
N GLY A 136 -16.77 5.32 8.19
CA GLY A 136 -17.62 4.83 9.25
C GLY A 136 -16.85 4.47 10.51
N TRP A 137 -17.60 4.22 11.59
CA TRP A 137 -17.05 3.74 12.83
C TRP A 137 -18.01 2.74 13.44
N PRO A 138 -17.56 1.56 13.94
CA PRO A 138 -16.15 1.19 14.11
C PRO A 138 -15.45 0.90 12.76
N PRO A 139 -14.11 0.88 12.77
CA PRO A 139 -13.35 0.76 11.52
C PRO A 139 -13.39 -0.64 10.88
N GLY A 140 -13.85 -1.62 11.59
CA GLY A 140 -13.89 -2.98 11.04
C GLY A 140 -15.19 -3.68 11.24
#